data_1148afd22ad0bef9f46089de05133a34
#
_entry.id   1148afd22ad0bef9f46089de05133a34
#
_cell.length_a   1.000
_cell.length_b   1.000
_cell.length_c   1.000
_cell.angle_alpha   90.00
_cell.angle_beta   90.00
_cell.angle_gamma   90.00
#
_symmetry.space_group_name_H-M   'P 1'
#
loop_
_entity.id
_entity.type
_entity.pdbx_description
1 polymer ?
#
loop_
_entity_poly.entity_id
_entity_poly.type
_entity_poly.pdbx_seq_one_letter_code
_entity_poly.pdbx_strand_id
1 'polypeptide(L)'
;VGAVVLGKMAGGVLADKLGIQRTAFRSMCAAAVGFLCLVYPAAGILAVFFWNMSMPLTLWAVSKVFPGAKGFGFGLLTFGLFVGFCPAWLGGSSVGGPVQSGIRFMAGNASSPVGMALMAVVSLLLLGWGLKQVAE
;
A
#
# COMPACT_ATOMS: atom_id res chain seq x y z
N VAL A 1 1.31 7.49 -13.98
CA VAL A 1 -0.14 7.56 -13.72
C VAL A 1 -0.82 6.30 -14.26
N GLY A 2 -0.58 5.87 -15.52
CA GLY A 2 -1.22 4.71 -16.13
C GLY A 2 -1.10 3.40 -15.34
N ALA A 3 0.10 3.06 -14.87
CA ALA A 3 0.34 1.85 -14.06
C ALA A 3 -0.49 1.82 -12.77
N VAL A 4 -0.72 2.97 -12.14
CA VAL A 4 -1.53 3.08 -10.92
C VAL A 4 -3.00 2.78 -11.22
N VAL A 5 -3.54 3.37 -12.30
CA VAL A 5 -4.94 3.17 -12.69
C VAL A 5 -5.18 1.73 -13.13
N LEU A 6 -4.32 1.21 -14.01
CA LEU A 6 -4.41 -0.18 -14.48
C LEU A 6 -4.25 -1.18 -13.32
N GLY A 7 -3.36 -0.91 -12.37
CA GLY A 7 -3.19 -1.74 -11.17
C GLY A 7 -4.48 -1.83 -10.35
N LYS A 8 -5.15 -0.71 -10.11
CA LYS A 8 -6.43 -0.69 -9.38
C LYS A 8 -7.54 -1.45 -10.12
N MET A 9 -7.64 -1.29 -11.44
CA MET A 9 -8.63 -2.02 -12.24
C MET A 9 -8.35 -3.52 -12.25
N ALA A 10 -7.10 -3.91 -12.51
CA ALA A 10 -6.69 -5.30 -12.52
C ALA A 10 -6.88 -5.97 -11.15
N GLY A 11 -6.58 -5.25 -10.07
CA GLY A 11 -6.78 -5.75 -8.69
C GLY A 11 -8.22 -6.12 -8.40
N GLY A 12 -9.19 -5.29 -8.82
CA GLY A 12 -10.61 -5.59 -8.68
C GLY A 12 -11.02 -6.84 -9.46
N VAL A 13 -10.68 -6.90 -10.75
CA VAL A 13 -11.03 -8.05 -11.62
C VAL A 13 -10.37 -9.35 -11.15
N LEU A 14 -9.11 -9.30 -10.72
CA LEU A 14 -8.42 -10.49 -10.22
C LEU A 14 -8.97 -10.94 -8.87
N ALA A 15 -9.37 -10.01 -8.01
CA ALA A 15 -10.00 -10.34 -6.72
C ALA A 15 -11.30 -11.13 -6.92
N ASP A 16 -12.10 -10.74 -7.92
CA ASP A 16 -13.35 -11.44 -8.25
C ASP A 16 -13.12 -12.85 -8.81
N LYS A 17 -12.03 -13.04 -9.61
CA LYS A 17 -11.74 -14.33 -10.25
C LYS A 17 -10.93 -15.30 -9.38
N LEU A 18 -9.92 -14.83 -8.68
CA LEU A 18 -8.96 -15.66 -7.95
C LEU A 18 -9.25 -15.72 -6.44
N GLY A 19 -10.14 -14.87 -5.96
CA GLY A 19 -10.39 -14.64 -4.54
C GLY A 19 -9.44 -13.60 -3.96
N ILE A 20 -9.96 -12.83 -3.00
CA ILE A 20 -9.32 -11.64 -2.46
C ILE A 20 -8.01 -11.96 -1.75
N GLN A 21 -7.99 -13.01 -0.93
CA GLN A 21 -6.81 -13.37 -0.15
C GLN A 21 -5.63 -13.81 -1.02
N ARG A 22 -5.91 -14.61 -2.06
CA ARG A 22 -4.88 -15.07 -2.99
C ARG A 22 -4.34 -13.93 -3.85
N THR A 23 -5.22 -13.02 -4.27
CA THR A 23 -4.83 -11.84 -5.06
C THR A 23 -3.98 -10.90 -4.21
N ALA A 24 -4.37 -10.63 -2.96
CA ALA A 24 -3.61 -9.80 -2.02
C ALA A 24 -2.19 -10.35 -1.82
N PHE A 25 -2.07 -11.64 -1.51
CA PHE A 25 -0.79 -12.27 -1.28
C PHE A 25 0.13 -12.20 -2.51
N ARG A 26 -0.39 -12.58 -3.68
CA ARG A 26 0.39 -12.61 -4.93
C ARG A 26 0.82 -11.21 -5.37
N SER A 27 -0.08 -10.22 -5.32
CA SER A 27 0.22 -8.85 -5.72
C SER A 27 1.27 -8.20 -4.81
N MET A 28 1.17 -8.41 -3.49
CA MET A 28 2.13 -7.86 -2.54
C MET A 28 3.50 -8.52 -2.62
N CYS A 29 3.57 -9.85 -2.81
CA CYS A 29 4.83 -10.54 -3.05
C CYS A 29 5.49 -10.05 -4.34
N ALA A 30 4.72 -9.91 -5.42
CA ALA A 30 5.23 -9.40 -6.69
C ALA A 30 5.72 -7.94 -6.56
N ALA A 31 5.01 -7.10 -5.80
CA ALA A 31 5.43 -5.74 -5.52
C ALA A 31 6.74 -5.71 -4.72
N ALA A 32 6.88 -6.53 -3.67
CA ALA A 32 8.10 -6.60 -2.86
C ALA A 32 9.32 -7.01 -3.69
N VAL A 33 9.18 -8.03 -4.53
CA VAL A 33 10.24 -8.45 -5.46
C VAL A 33 10.56 -7.35 -6.47
N GLY A 34 9.54 -6.70 -7.03
CA GLY A 34 9.72 -5.59 -7.96
C GLY A 34 10.46 -4.41 -7.35
N PHE A 35 10.21 -4.09 -6.07
CA PHE A 35 10.95 -3.04 -5.36
C PHE A 35 12.42 -3.41 -5.10
N LEU A 36 12.75 -4.66 -4.90
CA LEU A 36 14.15 -5.10 -4.80
C LEU A 36 14.88 -4.99 -6.14
N CYS A 37 14.15 -5.13 -7.25
CA CYS A 37 14.69 -5.04 -8.61
C CYS A 37 14.62 -3.63 -9.21
N LEU A 38 14.58 -2.57 -8.41
CA LEU A 38 14.47 -1.16 -8.85
C LEU A 38 15.64 -0.66 -9.71
N VAL A 39 16.70 -1.45 -9.86
CA VAL A 39 17.81 -1.16 -10.80
C VAL A 39 17.30 -0.99 -12.24
N TYR A 40 16.20 -1.69 -12.58
CA TYR A 40 15.54 -1.56 -13.87
C TYR A 40 14.29 -0.69 -13.76
N PRO A 41 14.15 0.41 -14.52
CA PRO A 41 12.98 1.30 -14.42
C PRO A 41 11.65 0.58 -14.74
N ALA A 42 11.68 -0.43 -15.59
CA ALA A 42 10.52 -1.26 -15.89
C ALA A 42 10.04 -2.05 -14.66
N ALA A 43 10.96 -2.55 -13.83
CA ALA A 43 10.63 -3.25 -12.60
C ALA A 43 9.93 -2.32 -11.59
N GLY A 44 10.36 -1.06 -11.50
CA GLY A 44 9.71 -0.04 -10.68
C GLY A 44 8.25 0.23 -11.09
N ILE A 45 7.99 0.32 -12.40
CA ILE A 45 6.62 0.51 -12.92
C ILE A 45 5.75 -0.70 -12.57
N LEU A 46 6.25 -1.91 -12.72
CA LEU A 46 5.55 -3.14 -12.35
C LEU A 46 5.32 -3.24 -10.84
N ALA A 47 6.31 -2.85 -10.03
CA ALA A 47 6.18 -2.82 -8.58
C ALA A 47 5.04 -1.89 -8.14
N VAL A 48 4.98 -0.68 -8.69
CA VAL A 48 3.90 0.29 -8.44
C VAL A 48 2.56 -0.25 -8.93
N PHE A 49 2.50 -0.94 -10.07
CA PHE A 49 1.30 -1.58 -10.57
C PHE A 49 0.77 -2.62 -9.57
N PHE A 50 1.60 -3.56 -9.15
CA PHE A 50 1.21 -4.60 -8.18
C PHE A 50 0.87 -4.05 -6.80
N TRP A 51 1.59 -3.01 -6.33
CA TRP A 51 1.28 -2.31 -5.09
C TRP A 51 -0.13 -1.72 -5.12
N ASN A 52 -0.51 -1.09 -6.23
CA ASN A 52 -1.83 -0.47 -6.37
C ASN A 52 -2.97 -1.48 -6.54
N MET A 53 -2.69 -2.74 -6.89
CA MET A 53 -3.68 -3.81 -6.90
C MET A 53 -4.26 -4.12 -5.52
N SER A 54 -3.56 -3.78 -4.43
CA SER A 54 -4.04 -4.01 -3.06
C SER A 54 -5.14 -3.02 -2.63
N MET A 55 -5.24 -1.85 -3.28
CA MET A 55 -6.22 -0.83 -2.89
C MET A 55 -7.68 -1.28 -2.95
N PRO A 56 -8.19 -1.89 -4.03
CA PRO A 56 -9.58 -2.37 -4.06
C PRO A 56 -9.84 -3.47 -3.03
N LEU A 57 -8.82 -4.26 -2.66
CA LEU A 57 -8.95 -5.30 -1.64
C LEU A 57 -9.13 -4.72 -0.24
N THR A 58 -8.40 -3.66 0.10
CA THR A 58 -8.56 -2.96 1.39
C THR A 58 -9.92 -2.30 1.49
N LEU A 59 -10.41 -1.68 0.41
CA LEU A 59 -11.76 -1.10 0.34
C LEU A 59 -12.85 -2.16 0.57
N TRP A 60 -12.71 -3.31 -0.06
CA TRP A 60 -13.62 -4.43 0.15
C TRP A 60 -13.60 -4.93 1.60
N ALA A 61 -12.41 -5.15 2.17
CA ALA A 61 -12.26 -5.60 3.56
C ALA A 61 -12.94 -4.64 4.54
N VAL A 62 -12.72 -3.32 4.39
CA VAL A 62 -13.35 -2.30 5.21
C VAL A 62 -14.87 -2.28 5.04
N SER A 63 -15.37 -2.47 3.81
CA SER A 63 -16.82 -2.54 3.58
C SER A 63 -17.49 -3.74 4.24
N LYS A 64 -16.75 -4.81 4.49
CA LYS A 64 -17.21 -5.99 5.23
C LYS A 64 -17.20 -5.77 6.76
N VAL A 65 -16.19 -5.07 7.27
CA VAL A 65 -16.08 -4.74 8.70
C VAL A 65 -17.15 -3.73 9.11
N PHE A 66 -17.48 -2.78 8.23
CA PHE A 66 -18.47 -1.72 8.50
C PHE A 66 -19.66 -1.77 7.51
N PRO A 67 -20.51 -2.79 7.56
CA PRO A 67 -21.58 -2.96 6.56
C PRO A 67 -22.61 -1.83 6.58
N GLY A 68 -22.85 -1.23 7.76
CA GLY A 68 -23.79 -0.10 7.92
C GLY A 68 -23.19 1.28 7.79
N ALA A 69 -21.84 1.41 7.80
CA ALA A 69 -21.13 2.69 7.83
C ALA A 69 -19.97 2.73 6.82
N LYS A 70 -20.26 2.39 5.57
CA LYS A 70 -19.26 2.34 4.48
C LYS A 70 -18.52 3.66 4.30
N GLY A 71 -19.22 4.79 4.44
CA GLY A 71 -18.62 6.13 4.37
C GLY A 71 -17.61 6.39 5.48
N PHE A 72 -17.90 5.96 6.70
CA PHE A 72 -16.97 6.05 7.82
C PHE A 72 -15.71 5.21 7.56
N GLY A 73 -15.88 3.98 7.12
CA GLY A 73 -14.75 3.11 6.79
C GLY A 73 -13.86 3.69 5.68
N PHE A 74 -14.45 4.29 4.65
CA PHE A 74 -13.72 4.98 3.59
C PHE A 74 -12.97 6.21 4.13
N GLY A 75 -13.62 7.00 4.99
CA GLY A 75 -13.01 8.14 5.67
C GLY A 75 -11.82 7.73 6.53
N LEU A 76 -11.93 6.62 7.26
CA LEU A 76 -10.85 6.08 8.08
C LEU A 76 -9.64 5.65 7.23
N LEU A 77 -9.88 5.00 6.07
CA LEU A 77 -8.81 4.66 5.13
C LEU A 77 -8.12 5.90 4.57
N THR A 78 -8.89 6.93 4.20
CA THR A 78 -8.36 8.19 3.68
C THR A 78 -7.55 8.91 4.75
N PHE A 79 -8.04 8.92 5.99
CA PHE A 79 -7.31 9.49 7.13
C PHE A 79 -6.00 8.72 7.39
N GLY A 80 -6.02 7.39 7.38
CA GLY A 80 -4.82 6.56 7.51
C GLY A 80 -3.80 6.83 6.40
N LEU A 81 -4.26 7.00 5.16
CA LEU A 81 -3.42 7.37 4.03
C LEU A 81 -2.79 8.76 4.24
N PHE A 82 -3.57 9.73 4.72
CA PHE A 82 -3.10 11.07 5.03
C PHE A 82 -2.02 11.04 6.12
N VAL A 83 -2.26 10.33 7.22
CA VAL A 83 -1.27 10.16 8.31
C VAL A 83 -0.01 9.48 7.81
N GLY A 84 -0.13 8.46 6.95
CA GLY A 84 1.02 7.77 6.35
C GLY A 84 1.82 8.66 5.38
N PHE A 85 1.16 9.60 4.69
CA PHE A 85 1.82 10.54 3.77
C PHE A 85 2.42 11.75 4.49
N CYS A 86 1.92 12.09 5.69
CA CYS A 86 2.32 13.26 6.47
C CYS A 86 3.85 13.36 6.67
N PRO A 87 4.59 12.29 7.04
CA PRO A 87 6.04 12.36 7.18
C PRO A 87 6.77 12.71 5.88
N ALA A 88 6.32 12.21 4.74
CA ALA A 88 6.92 12.50 3.44
C ALA A 88 6.71 13.97 3.06
N TRP A 89 5.52 14.52 3.32
CA TRP A 89 5.19 15.92 3.05
C TRP A 89 5.94 16.87 3.98
N LEU A 90 5.99 16.57 5.27
CA LEU A 90 6.72 17.39 6.26
C LEU A 90 8.23 17.32 6.03
N GLY A 91 8.76 16.19 5.58
CA GLY A 91 10.18 16.04 5.23
C GLY A 91 10.61 16.91 4.04
N GLY A 92 9.69 17.21 3.12
CA GLY A 92 9.91 18.12 1.99
C GLY A 92 9.69 19.61 2.31
N SER A 93 9.02 19.94 3.41
CA SER A 93 8.76 21.32 3.82
C SER A 93 9.93 21.90 4.60
N SER A 94 10.09 23.24 4.55
CA SER A 94 11.18 23.99 5.22
C SER A 94 10.97 24.16 6.72
N VAL A 95 10.25 23.27 7.38
CA VAL A 95 10.06 23.29 8.84
C VAL A 95 11.36 22.83 9.50
N GLY A 96 12.19 23.76 9.96
CA GLY A 96 13.46 23.45 10.63
C GLY A 96 13.26 22.86 12.03
N GLY A 97 14.17 21.97 12.43
CA GLY A 97 14.21 21.45 13.80
C GLY A 97 14.61 19.97 13.88
N PRO A 98 14.86 19.44 15.11
CA PRO A 98 15.29 18.05 15.33
C PRO A 98 14.24 17.03 14.88
N VAL A 99 12.95 17.42 14.86
CA VAL A 99 11.85 16.59 14.35
C VAL A 99 12.01 16.35 12.85
N GLN A 100 12.44 17.37 12.08
CA GLN A 100 12.63 17.24 10.65
C GLN A 100 13.78 16.29 10.28
N SER A 101 14.87 16.26 11.06
CA SER A 101 15.96 15.31 10.81
C SER A 101 15.50 13.87 10.99
N GLY A 102 14.69 13.59 12.01
CA GLY A 102 14.07 12.29 12.24
C GLY A 102 13.13 11.88 11.10
N ILE A 103 12.26 12.82 10.66
CA ILE A 103 11.33 12.58 9.54
C ILE A 103 12.08 12.34 8.23
N ARG A 104 13.13 13.12 7.94
CA ARG A 104 13.97 12.92 6.75
C ARG A 104 14.69 11.58 6.78
N PHE A 105 15.20 11.17 7.94
CA PHE A 105 15.83 9.86 8.10
C PHE A 105 14.83 8.72 7.83
N MET A 106 13.62 8.80 8.38
CA MET A 106 12.57 7.82 8.15
C MET A 106 12.11 7.81 6.69
N ALA A 107 11.85 8.98 6.09
CA ALA A 107 11.45 9.10 4.70
C ALA A 107 12.55 8.63 3.72
N GLY A 108 13.83 8.95 4.00
CA GLY A 108 14.96 8.52 3.20
C GLY A 108 15.14 6.99 3.23
N ASN A 109 15.04 6.38 4.39
CA ASN A 109 15.13 4.93 4.52
C ASN A 109 13.90 4.21 3.93
N ALA A 110 12.71 4.76 4.07
CA ALA A 110 11.49 4.21 3.47
C ALA A 110 11.50 4.31 1.94
N SER A 111 12.14 5.32 1.36
CA SER A 111 12.25 5.48 -0.10
C SER A 111 13.38 4.64 -0.73
N SER A 112 14.25 4.01 0.07
CA SER A 112 15.24 3.06 -0.43
C SER A 112 14.55 1.79 -0.99
N PRO A 113 15.16 1.08 -1.97
CA PRO A 113 14.59 -0.17 -2.49
C PRO A 113 14.28 -1.20 -1.41
N VAL A 114 15.17 -1.31 -0.43
CA VAL A 114 14.99 -2.20 0.72
C VAL A 114 13.88 -1.71 1.65
N GLY A 115 13.81 -0.40 1.90
CA GLY A 115 12.74 0.20 2.70
C GLY A 115 11.35 -0.02 2.09
N MET A 116 11.22 0.18 0.78
CA MET A 116 9.97 -0.08 0.06
C MET A 116 9.58 -1.56 0.09
N ALA A 117 10.54 -2.47 -0.07
CA ALA A 117 10.31 -3.90 0.03
C ALA A 117 9.86 -4.31 1.46
N LEU A 118 10.50 -3.78 2.50
CA LEU A 118 10.11 -3.99 3.90
C LEU A 118 8.68 -3.48 4.16
N MET A 119 8.36 -2.28 3.69
CA MET A 119 6.99 -1.74 3.80
C MET A 119 5.97 -2.62 3.08
N ALA A 120 6.31 -3.18 1.92
CA ALA A 120 5.45 -4.12 1.21
C ALA A 120 5.23 -5.40 2.01
N VAL A 121 6.28 -5.95 2.65
CA VAL A 121 6.18 -7.15 3.49
C VAL A 121 5.34 -6.88 4.75
N VAL A 122 5.56 -5.75 5.44
CA VAL A 122 4.77 -5.36 6.61
C VAL A 122 3.30 -5.18 6.23
N SER A 123 3.02 -4.50 5.11
CA SER A 123 1.66 -4.34 4.59
C SER A 123 1.01 -5.68 4.23
N LEU A 124 1.79 -6.63 3.68
CA LEU A 124 1.32 -7.99 3.39
C LEU A 124 0.90 -8.71 4.68
N LEU A 125 1.74 -8.64 5.73
CA LEU A 125 1.45 -9.29 7.00
C LEU A 125 0.21 -8.70 7.66
N LEU A 126 0.09 -7.37 7.70
CA LEU A 126 -1.06 -6.67 8.27
C LEU A 126 -2.35 -6.96 7.48
N LEU A 127 -2.27 -6.89 6.15
CA LEU A 127 -3.42 -7.17 5.28
C LEU A 127 -3.82 -8.65 5.38
N GLY A 128 -2.87 -9.57 5.39
CA GLY A 128 -3.12 -11.00 5.52
C GLY A 128 -3.76 -11.34 6.87
N TRP A 129 -3.29 -10.72 7.95
CA TRP A 129 -3.89 -10.87 9.27
C TRP A 129 -5.31 -10.31 9.31
N GLY A 130 -5.52 -9.09 8.80
CA GLY A 130 -6.83 -8.45 8.75
C GLY A 130 -7.84 -9.21 7.89
N LEU A 131 -7.44 -9.70 6.72
CA LEU A 131 -8.32 -10.51 5.86
C LEU A 131 -8.70 -11.84 6.50
N LYS A 132 -7.81 -12.44 7.29
CA LYS A 132 -8.09 -13.67 8.02
C LYS A 132 -9.17 -13.45 9.09
N GLN A 133 -9.11 -12.34 9.81
CA GLN A 133 -10.10 -11.95 10.82
C GLN A 133 -11.50 -11.68 10.21
N VAL A 134 -11.54 -11.17 8.97
CA VAL A 134 -12.80 -10.86 8.27
C VAL A 134 -13.40 -12.11 7.61
N ALA A 135 -12.60 -13.15 7.36
CA ALA A 135 -13.05 -14.41 6.74
C ALA A 135 -13.59 -15.43 7.74
N GLU A 136 -13.30 -15.26 9.05
CA GLU A 136 -13.87 -16.03 10.15
C GLU A 136 -15.20 -15.41 10.60
#